data_72929ecb9d93f51dde37071ff61ad5b2
#
_entry.id   72929ecb9d93f51dde37071ff61ad5b2
#
_cell.length_a   1.000
_cell.length_b   1.000
_cell.length_c   1.000
_cell.angle_alpha   90.00
_cell.angle_beta   90.00
_cell.angle_gamma   90.00
#
_symmetry.space_group_name_H-M   'P 1'
#
loop_
_entity.id
_entity.type
_entity.pdbx_description
1 polymer ?
#
loop_
_entity_poly.entity_id
_entity_poly.type
_entity_poly.pdbx_seq_one_letter_code
_entity_poly.pdbx_strand_id
1 'polypeptide(L)'
;QTGNTGLSFDAFQQQGGAMQTGVASREAEEVKMAIFLAKQFPRNIIEAENKIKESCKRISLASTAIYSYQRGKGNKVEGPSIRLAEVLAQNWGNMQYGIKELENKNGESTMMAYCWDMENNVKQEKIFTVKHVRDTSKYGKQKLEQERDIYEATASSASRRLRACILGVIPGDVVEMAVEQSNRTVR
;
A
#
# COMPACT_ATOMS: atom_id res chain seq x y z
N GLN A 1 35.06 -46.10 -12.61
CA GLN A 1 33.68 -45.79 -12.13
C GLN A 1 33.62 -44.32 -11.75
N THR A 2 33.13 -43.49 -12.67
CA THR A 2 32.89 -42.06 -12.45
C THR A 2 31.39 -41.92 -12.11
N GLY A 3 31.11 -41.68 -10.83
CA GLY A 3 29.77 -41.35 -10.35
C GLY A 3 29.33 -39.94 -10.82
N ASN A 4 28.40 -39.91 -11.74
CA ASN A 4 27.73 -38.70 -12.17
C ASN A 4 26.67 -38.27 -11.11
N THR A 5 27.00 -37.32 -10.26
CA THR A 5 26.00 -36.69 -9.36
C THR A 5 25.28 -35.57 -10.10
N GLY A 6 24.47 -35.95 -11.07
CA GLY A 6 23.53 -35.02 -11.69
C GLY A 6 22.45 -34.62 -10.68
N LEU A 7 22.48 -33.42 -10.18
CA LEU A 7 21.34 -32.80 -9.51
C LEU A 7 20.16 -32.80 -10.50
N SER A 8 19.13 -33.58 -10.22
CA SER A 8 17.98 -33.69 -11.12
C SER A 8 17.16 -32.39 -11.04
N PHE A 9 16.61 -32.00 -12.18
CA PHE A 9 15.70 -30.85 -12.30
C PHE A 9 14.49 -30.98 -11.35
N ASP A 10 14.09 -32.20 -11.03
CA ASP A 10 13.02 -32.50 -10.08
C ASP A 10 13.36 -32.12 -8.63
N ALA A 11 14.64 -32.22 -8.24
CA ALA A 11 15.09 -31.76 -6.91
C ALA A 11 15.00 -30.24 -6.77
N PHE A 12 15.22 -29.50 -7.87
CA PHE A 12 15.09 -28.03 -7.90
C PHE A 12 13.62 -27.58 -7.82
N GLN A 13 12.71 -28.30 -8.46
CA GLN A 13 11.27 -28.03 -8.36
C GLN A 13 10.71 -28.37 -6.98
N GLN A 14 11.18 -29.43 -6.34
CA GLN A 14 10.79 -29.79 -4.97
C GLN A 14 11.28 -28.76 -3.94
N GLN A 15 12.47 -28.21 -4.11
CA GLN A 15 12.98 -27.15 -3.23
C GLN A 15 12.18 -25.84 -3.38
N GLY A 16 11.78 -25.47 -4.60
CA GLY A 16 10.93 -24.33 -4.86
C GLY A 16 9.55 -24.45 -4.21
N GLY A 17 8.94 -25.62 -4.29
CA GLY A 17 7.65 -25.91 -3.67
C GLY A 17 7.70 -25.89 -2.14
N ALA A 18 8.74 -26.47 -1.54
CA ALA A 18 8.94 -26.46 -0.09
C ALA A 18 9.19 -25.05 0.45
N MET A 19 9.95 -24.24 -0.28
CA MET A 19 10.22 -22.84 0.08
C MET A 19 8.96 -21.98 0.01
N GLN A 20 8.14 -22.11 -1.03
CA GLN A 20 6.86 -21.42 -1.15
C GLN A 20 5.87 -21.83 -0.07
N THR A 21 5.80 -23.13 0.27
CA THR A 21 4.96 -23.64 1.35
C THR A 21 5.42 -23.10 2.70
N GLY A 22 6.73 -23.01 2.93
CA GLY A 22 7.31 -22.45 4.15
C GLY A 22 6.99 -20.96 4.31
N VAL A 23 7.08 -20.17 3.24
CA VAL A 23 6.72 -18.74 3.23
C VAL A 23 5.23 -18.55 3.50
N ALA A 24 4.35 -19.30 2.83
CA ALA A 24 2.90 -19.23 3.03
C ALA A 24 2.50 -19.60 4.46
N SER A 25 3.13 -20.65 5.05
CA SER A 25 2.91 -21.04 6.44
C SER A 25 3.34 -19.95 7.43
N ARG A 26 4.50 -19.32 7.21
CA ARG A 26 4.99 -18.22 8.01
C ARG A 26 4.05 -16.99 7.95
N GLU A 27 3.62 -16.61 6.76
CA GLU A 27 2.66 -15.51 6.58
C GLU A 27 1.34 -15.78 7.32
N ALA A 28 0.83 -17.03 7.26
CA ALA A 28 -0.38 -17.41 7.98
C ALA A 28 -0.21 -17.29 9.51
N GLU A 29 0.93 -17.69 10.06
CA GLU A 29 1.21 -17.57 11.51
C GLU A 29 1.39 -16.11 11.92
N GLU A 30 2.04 -15.28 11.11
CA GLU A 30 2.18 -13.84 11.35
C GLU A 30 0.80 -13.16 11.39
N VAL A 31 -0.11 -13.51 10.48
CA VAL A 31 -1.49 -12.99 10.47
C VAL A 31 -2.27 -13.43 11.71
N LYS A 32 -2.21 -14.70 12.09
CA LYS A 32 -2.86 -15.19 13.31
C LYS A 32 -2.36 -14.45 14.56
N MET A 33 -1.05 -14.27 14.69
CA MET A 33 -0.45 -13.54 15.80
C MET A 33 -0.89 -12.08 15.82
N ALA A 34 -0.93 -11.42 14.67
CA ALA A 34 -1.35 -10.03 14.57
C ALA A 34 -2.84 -9.85 14.95
N ILE A 35 -3.72 -10.77 14.54
CA ILE A 35 -5.13 -10.76 14.95
C ILE A 35 -5.25 -11.01 16.47
N PHE A 36 -4.49 -11.95 17.01
CA PHE A 36 -4.47 -12.20 18.43
C PHE A 36 -4.03 -10.97 19.22
N LEU A 37 -2.94 -10.32 18.83
CA LEU A 37 -2.45 -9.09 19.47
C LEU A 37 -3.46 -7.94 19.36
N ALA A 38 -4.12 -7.78 18.22
CA ALA A 38 -5.15 -6.76 18.05
C ALA A 38 -6.34 -6.95 19.01
N LYS A 39 -6.69 -8.18 19.33
CA LYS A 39 -7.74 -8.50 20.30
C LYS A 39 -7.30 -8.37 21.76
N GLN A 40 -6.04 -8.68 22.04
CA GLN A 40 -5.47 -8.51 23.40
C GLN A 40 -5.21 -7.05 23.75
N PHE A 41 -4.82 -6.27 22.75
CA PHE A 41 -4.50 -4.84 22.88
C PHE A 41 -5.37 -4.01 21.94
N PRO A 42 -6.68 -3.90 22.25
CA PRO A 42 -7.60 -3.15 21.41
C PRO A 42 -7.21 -1.67 21.39
N ARG A 43 -7.55 -1.02 20.29
CA ARG A 43 -7.31 0.40 20.06
C ARG A 43 -7.97 1.25 21.15
N ASN A 44 -7.21 2.19 21.71
CA ASN A 44 -7.78 3.31 22.43
C ASN A 44 -8.08 4.42 21.42
N ILE A 45 -9.33 4.65 21.11
CA ILE A 45 -9.76 5.60 20.07
C ILE A 45 -9.28 7.01 20.39
N ILE A 46 -9.42 7.47 21.63
CA ILE A 46 -9.02 8.81 22.06
C ILE A 46 -7.51 9.00 21.90
N GLU A 47 -6.73 8.01 22.30
CA GLU A 47 -5.27 8.04 22.12
C GLU A 47 -4.87 8.03 20.65
N ALA A 48 -5.51 7.21 19.84
CA ALA A 48 -5.26 7.12 18.40
C ALA A 48 -5.57 8.46 17.71
N GLU A 49 -6.72 9.07 17.98
CA GLU A 49 -7.09 10.38 17.45
C GLU A 49 -6.12 11.48 17.89
N ASN A 50 -5.69 11.49 19.14
CA ASN A 50 -4.70 12.44 19.62
C ASN A 50 -3.35 12.26 18.92
N LYS A 51 -2.88 11.05 18.70
CA LYS A 51 -1.65 10.77 17.94
C LYS A 51 -1.74 11.27 16.49
N ILE A 52 -2.87 11.06 15.83
CA ILE A 52 -3.13 11.56 14.50
C ILE A 52 -3.08 13.10 14.48
N LYS A 53 -3.77 13.73 15.40
CA LYS A 53 -3.84 15.18 15.52
C LYS A 53 -2.47 15.81 15.77
N GLU A 54 -1.69 15.25 16.69
CA GLU A 54 -0.30 15.69 16.95
C GLU A 54 0.61 15.50 15.72
N SER A 55 0.44 14.42 14.97
CA SER A 55 1.17 14.20 13.72
C SER A 55 0.84 15.28 12.68
N CYS A 56 -0.43 15.67 12.56
CA CYS A 56 -0.90 16.69 11.63
C CYS A 56 -0.48 18.13 12.00
N LYS A 57 0.01 18.37 13.21
CA LYS A 57 0.63 19.64 13.63
C LYS A 57 2.06 19.81 13.11
N ARG A 58 2.67 18.76 12.57
CA ARG A 58 4.01 18.85 11.98
C ARG A 58 3.92 19.46 10.60
N ILE A 59 4.63 20.57 10.37
CA ILE A 59 4.66 21.28 9.08
C ILE A 59 5.05 20.35 7.93
N SER A 60 6.04 19.48 8.12
CA SER A 60 6.50 18.54 7.09
C SER A 60 5.43 17.57 6.60
N LEU A 61 4.55 17.11 7.50
CA LEU A 61 3.40 16.31 7.12
C LEU A 61 2.28 17.19 6.56
N ALA A 62 1.90 18.23 7.28
CA ALA A 62 0.77 19.08 6.94
C ALA A 62 0.88 19.70 5.53
N SER A 63 2.09 20.12 5.13
CA SER A 63 2.35 20.67 3.80
C SER A 63 2.18 19.67 2.65
N THR A 64 2.21 18.37 2.95
CA THR A 64 2.06 17.28 1.96
C THR A 64 0.80 16.44 2.19
N ALA A 65 -0.01 16.80 3.19
CA ALA A 65 -1.17 16.02 3.60
C ALA A 65 -2.32 16.03 2.58
N ILE A 66 -2.41 17.06 1.76
CA ILE A 66 -3.47 17.22 0.77
C ILE A 66 -2.85 17.25 -0.62
N TYR A 67 -3.34 16.37 -1.50
CA TYR A 67 -3.03 16.49 -2.91
C TYR A 67 -4.02 17.41 -3.59
N SER A 68 -3.56 18.11 -4.61
CA SER A 68 -4.38 19.02 -5.40
C SER A 68 -3.92 18.98 -6.85
N TYR A 69 -4.87 18.83 -7.77
CA TYR A 69 -4.60 18.96 -9.20
C TYR A 69 -5.79 19.56 -9.95
N GLN A 70 -5.53 20.19 -11.08
CA GLN A 70 -6.58 20.70 -11.95
C GLN A 70 -7.04 19.62 -12.93
N ARG A 71 -8.34 19.41 -13.02
CA ARG A 71 -8.98 18.53 -13.98
C ARG A 71 -9.82 19.34 -14.96
N GLY A 72 -9.27 19.57 -16.16
CA GLY A 72 -9.92 20.41 -17.18
C GLY A 72 -9.95 21.90 -16.81
N LYS A 73 -10.77 22.67 -17.51
CA LYS A 73 -10.89 24.12 -17.24
C LYS A 73 -11.73 24.36 -15.97
N GLY A 74 -11.05 24.76 -14.90
CA GLY A 74 -11.70 25.30 -13.69
C GLY A 74 -12.04 24.32 -12.57
N ASN A 75 -11.91 23.00 -12.76
CA ASN A 75 -12.19 22.02 -11.72
C ASN A 75 -10.90 21.63 -10.97
N LYS A 76 -10.81 22.04 -9.70
CA LYS A 76 -9.76 21.63 -8.78
C LYS A 76 -10.20 20.36 -8.04
N VAL A 77 -9.38 19.33 -8.06
CA VAL A 77 -9.58 18.10 -7.30
C VAL A 77 -8.59 18.09 -6.15
N GLU A 78 -9.09 17.93 -4.95
CA GLU A 78 -8.29 17.86 -3.73
C GLU A 78 -8.71 16.65 -2.90
N GLY A 79 -7.78 16.15 -2.11
CA GLY A 79 -8.06 15.07 -1.19
C GLY A 79 -6.86 14.69 -0.32
N PRO A 80 -7.07 13.82 0.68
CA PRO A 80 -6.00 13.32 1.51
C PRO A 80 -4.94 12.61 0.68
N SER A 81 -3.67 12.94 0.88
CA SER A 81 -2.55 12.31 0.19
C SER A 81 -2.28 10.90 0.72
N ILE A 82 -1.47 10.12 -0.02
CA ILE A 82 -0.99 8.82 0.48
C ILE A 82 -0.17 8.98 1.78
N ARG A 83 0.57 10.06 1.93
CA ARG A 83 1.34 10.32 3.15
C ARG A 83 0.43 10.50 4.37
N LEU A 84 -0.65 11.24 4.22
CA LEU A 84 -1.64 11.38 5.29
C LEU A 84 -2.33 10.05 5.56
N ALA A 85 -2.74 9.32 4.54
CA ALA A 85 -3.37 8.01 4.69
C ALA A 85 -2.50 7.02 5.47
N GLU A 86 -1.20 6.94 5.16
CA GLU A 86 -0.26 6.09 5.89
C GLU A 86 -0.10 6.51 7.37
N VAL A 87 -0.03 7.80 7.65
CA VAL A 87 0.03 8.31 9.02
C VAL A 87 -1.25 7.97 9.79
N LEU A 88 -2.41 8.06 9.15
CA LEU A 88 -3.69 7.63 9.72
C LEU A 88 -3.64 6.14 10.09
N ALA A 89 -3.23 5.27 9.19
CA ALA A 89 -3.15 3.84 9.43
C ALA A 89 -2.17 3.49 10.57
N GLN A 90 -0.99 4.12 10.57
CA GLN A 90 0.04 3.90 11.59
C GLN A 90 -0.43 4.30 13.00
N ASN A 91 -1.14 5.41 13.13
CA ASN A 91 -1.59 5.91 14.42
C ASN A 91 -2.94 5.34 14.86
N TRP A 92 -3.78 4.91 13.92
CA TRP A 92 -5.02 4.20 14.23
C TRP A 92 -4.74 2.88 14.94
N GLY A 93 -3.68 2.19 14.54
CA GLY A 93 -3.20 0.95 15.16
C GLY A 93 -4.00 -0.29 14.75
N ASN A 94 -3.43 -1.45 15.02
CA ASN A 94 -4.00 -2.75 14.67
C ASN A 94 -4.34 -2.89 13.17
N MET A 95 -3.57 -2.22 12.34
CA MET A 95 -3.76 -2.15 10.90
C MET A 95 -2.62 -2.86 10.17
N GLN A 96 -2.96 -3.57 9.11
CA GLN A 96 -2.01 -3.99 8.10
C GLN A 96 -2.38 -3.36 6.76
N TYR A 97 -1.41 -2.85 6.04
CA TYR A 97 -1.61 -2.28 4.72
C TYR A 97 -0.35 -2.45 3.87
N GLY A 98 -0.52 -2.47 2.59
CA GLY A 98 0.60 -2.60 1.68
C GLY A 98 0.19 -2.86 0.24
N ILE A 99 1.22 -3.17 -0.54
CA ILE A 99 1.14 -3.45 -1.96
C ILE A 99 1.87 -4.76 -2.20
N LYS A 100 1.26 -5.64 -3.01
CA LYS A 100 1.88 -6.89 -3.46
C LYS A 100 1.88 -6.97 -4.97
N GLU A 101 3.00 -7.37 -5.56
CA GLU A 101 3.05 -7.78 -6.95
C GLU A 101 2.63 -9.25 -7.05
N LEU A 102 1.55 -9.51 -7.77
CA LEU A 102 1.02 -10.87 -7.95
C LEU A 102 1.63 -11.54 -9.18
N GLU A 103 1.88 -10.75 -10.22
CA GLU A 103 2.42 -11.23 -11.49
C GLU A 103 3.13 -10.10 -12.23
N ASN A 104 4.21 -10.45 -12.93
CA ASN A 104 4.93 -9.53 -13.81
C ASN A 104 5.30 -10.29 -15.08
N LYS A 105 4.54 -10.09 -16.14
CA LYS A 105 4.76 -10.72 -17.44
C LYS A 105 4.17 -9.91 -18.59
N ASN A 106 4.63 -10.19 -19.79
CA ASN A 106 4.07 -9.63 -21.04
C ASN A 106 3.99 -8.09 -21.07
N GLY A 107 4.93 -7.41 -20.41
CA GLY A 107 4.97 -5.95 -20.37
C GLY A 107 3.93 -5.31 -19.45
N GLU A 108 3.42 -6.05 -18.48
CA GLU A 108 2.51 -5.54 -17.45
C GLU A 108 2.73 -6.23 -16.10
N SER A 109 2.40 -5.50 -15.03
CA SER A 109 2.41 -6.01 -13.65
C SER A 109 0.99 -6.04 -13.10
N THR A 110 0.60 -7.17 -12.53
CA THR A 110 -0.63 -7.31 -11.77
C THR A 110 -0.31 -7.10 -10.30
N MET A 111 -0.94 -6.08 -9.71
CA MET A 111 -0.68 -5.60 -8.36
C MET A 111 -1.92 -5.74 -7.48
N MET A 112 -1.71 -5.86 -6.19
CA MET A 112 -2.75 -5.79 -5.18
C MET A 112 -2.38 -4.74 -4.14
N ALA A 113 -3.28 -3.78 -3.91
CA ALA A 113 -3.24 -2.90 -2.76
C ALA A 113 -4.26 -3.38 -1.73
N TYR A 114 -3.92 -3.31 -0.45
CA TYR A 114 -4.81 -3.74 0.63
C TYR A 114 -4.63 -2.88 1.87
N CYS A 115 -5.71 -2.81 2.65
CA CYS A 115 -5.70 -2.31 4.02
C CYS A 115 -6.64 -3.17 4.86
N TRP A 116 -6.19 -3.61 6.02
CA TRP A 116 -6.91 -4.50 6.90
C TRP A 116 -6.87 -3.99 8.34
N ASP A 117 -8.04 -3.63 8.88
CA ASP A 117 -8.22 -3.43 10.31
C ASP A 117 -8.41 -4.80 10.97
N MET A 118 -7.38 -5.27 11.64
CA MET A 118 -7.34 -6.61 12.23
C MET A 118 -8.16 -6.73 13.52
N GLU A 119 -8.46 -5.61 14.16
CA GLU A 119 -9.29 -5.57 15.36
C GLU A 119 -10.76 -5.81 15.02
N ASN A 120 -11.27 -5.13 14.00
CA ASN A 120 -12.65 -5.22 13.54
C ASN A 120 -12.85 -6.21 12.37
N ASN A 121 -11.75 -6.76 11.84
CA ASN A 121 -11.75 -7.61 10.66
C ASN A 121 -12.42 -6.95 9.43
N VAL A 122 -12.11 -5.67 9.21
CA VAL A 122 -12.55 -4.90 8.05
C VAL A 122 -11.40 -4.78 7.07
N LYS A 123 -11.60 -5.25 5.85
CA LYS A 123 -10.56 -5.30 4.82
C LYS A 123 -11.01 -4.67 3.52
N GLN A 124 -10.12 -3.90 2.91
CA GLN A 124 -10.27 -3.39 1.55
C GLN A 124 -9.11 -3.90 0.71
N GLU A 125 -9.41 -4.42 -0.47
CA GLU A 125 -8.44 -4.88 -1.46
C GLU A 125 -8.79 -4.34 -2.83
N LYS A 126 -7.76 -4.03 -3.61
CA LYS A 126 -7.89 -3.65 -5.03
C LYS A 126 -6.81 -4.34 -5.83
N ILE A 127 -7.21 -5.15 -6.81
CA ILE A 127 -6.33 -5.75 -7.80
C ILE A 127 -6.39 -4.91 -9.06
N PHE A 128 -5.23 -4.58 -9.61
CA PHE A 128 -5.11 -3.73 -10.80
C PHE A 128 -3.89 -4.10 -11.61
N THR A 129 -3.93 -3.76 -12.89
CA THR A 129 -2.83 -4.01 -13.81
C THR A 129 -2.18 -2.71 -14.20
N VAL A 130 -0.84 -2.68 -14.18
CA VAL A 130 -0.02 -1.57 -14.63
C VAL A 130 0.75 -1.99 -15.86
N LYS A 131 0.46 -1.36 -16.99
CA LYS A 131 1.22 -1.55 -18.22
C LYS A 131 2.57 -0.84 -18.13
N HIS A 132 3.63 -1.51 -18.58
CA HIS A 132 4.98 -0.96 -18.61
C HIS A 132 5.16 0.00 -19.80
N VAL A 133 4.34 1.06 -19.80
CA VAL A 133 4.37 2.10 -20.82
C VAL A 133 4.26 3.49 -20.17
N ARG A 134 4.93 4.44 -20.79
CA ARG A 134 4.80 5.87 -20.45
C ARG A 134 4.14 6.59 -21.60
N ASP A 135 3.12 7.36 -21.32
CA ASP A 135 2.51 8.25 -22.30
C ASP A 135 3.21 9.60 -22.25
N THR A 136 3.81 10.00 -23.37
CA THR A 136 4.51 11.28 -23.51
C THR A 136 3.78 12.14 -24.52
N SER A 137 3.59 13.41 -24.19
CA SER A 137 2.91 14.38 -25.08
C SER A 137 3.60 14.56 -26.44
N LYS A 138 4.91 14.27 -26.50
CA LYS A 138 5.72 14.45 -27.71
C LYS A 138 5.84 13.21 -28.58
N TYR A 139 5.87 12.01 -27.98
CA TYR A 139 6.17 10.75 -28.68
C TYR A 139 5.10 9.67 -28.50
N GLY A 140 3.96 10.00 -27.85
CA GLY A 140 2.91 9.04 -27.55
C GLY A 140 3.32 7.99 -26.54
N LYS A 141 2.74 6.79 -26.65
CA LYS A 141 3.01 5.67 -25.74
C LYS A 141 4.36 5.05 -26.03
N GLN A 142 5.27 5.13 -25.08
CA GLN A 142 6.58 4.50 -25.13
C GLN A 142 6.66 3.33 -24.15
N LYS A 143 7.24 2.22 -24.62
CA LYS A 143 7.51 1.07 -23.76
C LYS A 143 8.61 1.40 -22.75
N LEU A 144 8.39 1.03 -21.50
CA LEU A 144 9.39 1.12 -20.45
C LEU A 144 10.25 -0.15 -20.49
N GLU A 145 11.57 0.02 -20.59
CA GLU A 145 12.53 -1.10 -20.66
C GLU A 145 13.39 -1.19 -19.40
N GLN A 146 13.59 -0.05 -18.70
CA GLN A 146 14.40 -0.03 -17.50
C GLN A 146 13.57 -0.44 -16.27
N GLU A 147 14.10 -1.33 -15.47
CA GLU A 147 13.46 -1.82 -14.24
C GLU A 147 13.06 -0.68 -13.30
N ARG A 148 13.89 0.35 -13.20
CA ARG A 148 13.60 1.53 -12.38
C ARG A 148 12.35 2.26 -12.86
N ASP A 149 12.21 2.47 -14.16
CA ASP A 149 11.05 3.18 -14.72
C ASP A 149 9.77 2.37 -14.56
N ILE A 150 9.85 1.05 -14.72
CA ILE A 150 8.76 0.12 -14.47
C ILE A 150 8.35 0.16 -13.00
N TYR A 151 9.32 0.12 -12.09
CA TYR A 151 9.07 0.21 -10.66
C TYR A 151 8.39 1.54 -10.28
N GLU A 152 8.88 2.68 -10.76
CA GLU A 152 8.30 3.99 -10.46
C GLU A 152 6.87 4.12 -11.00
N ALA A 153 6.59 3.65 -12.21
CA ALA A 153 5.24 3.64 -12.78
C ALA A 153 4.28 2.77 -11.96
N THR A 154 4.73 1.59 -11.56
CA THR A 154 3.98 0.64 -10.73
C THR A 154 3.72 1.21 -9.34
N ALA A 155 4.72 1.77 -8.68
CA ALA A 155 4.61 2.38 -7.36
C ALA A 155 3.65 3.58 -7.36
N SER A 156 3.71 4.45 -8.35
CA SER A 156 2.81 5.60 -8.48
C SER A 156 1.34 5.17 -8.64
N SER A 157 1.08 4.17 -9.49
CA SER A 157 -0.26 3.62 -9.68
C SER A 157 -0.76 2.91 -8.42
N ALA A 158 0.10 2.17 -7.73
CA ALA A 158 -0.20 1.44 -6.51
C ALA A 158 -0.52 2.37 -5.35
N SER A 159 0.18 3.49 -5.20
CA SER A 159 -0.05 4.47 -4.13
C SER A 159 -1.46 5.02 -4.13
N ARG A 160 -2.04 5.28 -5.30
CA ARG A 160 -3.43 5.74 -5.41
C ARG A 160 -4.44 4.70 -4.94
N ARG A 161 -4.20 3.42 -5.23
CA ARG A 161 -5.07 2.31 -4.78
C ARG A 161 -4.90 2.03 -3.30
N LEU A 162 -3.67 2.07 -2.80
CA LEU A 162 -3.40 1.91 -1.37
C LEU A 162 -4.06 3.02 -0.56
N ARG A 163 -3.95 4.27 -0.99
CA ARG A 163 -4.66 5.39 -0.38
C ARG A 163 -6.16 5.14 -0.31
N ALA A 164 -6.77 4.73 -1.41
CA ALA A 164 -8.20 4.43 -1.44
C ALA A 164 -8.57 3.27 -0.50
N CYS A 165 -7.74 2.24 -0.37
CA CYS A 165 -7.96 1.14 0.56
C CYS A 165 -7.89 1.62 2.02
N ILE A 166 -6.88 2.40 2.38
CA ILE A 166 -6.72 2.94 3.75
C ILE A 166 -7.90 3.84 4.11
N LEU A 167 -8.25 4.79 3.25
CA LEU A 167 -9.36 5.71 3.49
C LEU A 167 -10.73 5.02 3.49
N GLY A 168 -10.84 3.85 2.87
CA GLY A 168 -12.02 3.00 2.91
C GLY A 168 -12.19 2.22 4.21
N VAL A 169 -11.15 2.10 5.03
CA VAL A 169 -11.14 1.38 6.31
C VAL A 169 -11.17 2.34 7.51
N ILE A 170 -10.42 3.44 7.44
CA ILE A 170 -10.39 4.45 8.50
C ILE A 170 -11.74 5.19 8.55
N PRO A 171 -12.32 5.43 9.74
CA PRO A 171 -13.56 6.21 9.87
C PRO A 171 -13.44 7.59 9.22
N GLY A 172 -14.48 8.01 8.51
CA GLY A 172 -14.49 9.25 7.73
C GLY A 172 -14.29 10.51 8.57
N ASP A 173 -14.86 10.57 9.77
CA ASP A 173 -14.70 11.66 10.73
C ASP A 173 -13.26 11.82 11.22
N VAL A 174 -12.52 10.71 11.38
CA VAL A 174 -11.09 10.71 11.72
C VAL A 174 -10.27 11.27 10.56
N VAL A 175 -10.61 10.92 9.33
CA VAL A 175 -9.97 11.48 8.12
C VAL A 175 -10.22 12.98 8.02
N GLU A 176 -11.45 13.42 8.22
CA GLU A 176 -11.84 14.83 8.19
C GLU A 176 -11.09 15.64 9.26
N MET A 177 -11.02 15.15 10.47
CA MET A 177 -10.24 15.76 11.56
C MET A 177 -8.77 15.96 11.18
N ALA A 178 -8.15 14.94 10.56
CA ALA A 178 -6.76 15.00 10.14
C ALA A 178 -6.53 16.04 9.02
N VAL A 179 -7.42 16.09 8.05
CA VAL A 179 -7.41 17.09 6.96
C VAL A 179 -7.56 18.50 7.52
N GLU A 180 -8.53 18.71 8.42
CA GLU A 180 -8.77 20.01 9.03
C GLU A 180 -7.57 20.49 9.86
N GLN A 181 -6.99 19.59 10.68
CA GLN A 181 -5.79 19.93 11.47
C GLN A 181 -4.60 20.24 10.55
N SER A 182 -4.39 19.47 9.49
CA SER A 182 -3.31 19.74 8.53
C SER A 182 -3.48 21.12 7.86
N ASN A 183 -4.69 21.47 7.45
CA ASN A 183 -5.00 22.76 6.87
C ASN A 183 -4.80 23.92 7.86
N ARG A 184 -5.10 23.73 9.13
CA ARG A 184 -4.82 24.74 10.19
C ARG A 184 -3.32 24.92 10.42
N THR A 185 -2.55 23.87 10.30
CA THR A 185 -1.11 23.89 10.55
C THR A 185 -0.34 24.65 9.48
N VAL A 186 -0.80 24.65 8.22
CA VAL A 186 -0.13 25.33 7.09
C VAL A 186 -0.65 26.74 6.81
N ARG A 187 -1.65 27.21 7.55
CA ARG A 187 -2.14 28.60 7.51
C ARG A 187 -1.34 29.49 8.45
#